data_6f042ca1e672b4a6c5c1c601853e16fb
#
_entry.id   6f042ca1e672b4a6c5c1c601853e16fb
#
_cell.length_a   1.000
_cell.length_b   1.000
_cell.length_c   1.000
_cell.angle_alpha   90.00
_cell.angle_beta   90.00
_cell.angle_gamma   90.00
#
_symmetry.space_group_name_H-M   'P 1'
#
loop_
_entity.id
_entity.type
_entity.pdbx_description
1 polymer ?
#
loop_
_entity_poly.entity_id
_entity_poly.type
_entity_poly.pdbx_seq_one_letter_code
_entity_poly.pdbx_strand_id
1 'polypeptide(L)'
;MLRAIDEALAAHLIQEIPVQGEAYLSHAIIQQTLRERLSNSRRVRLHVKIGETLETFYGDQSGDHAAELAYHFAEAEPVGRPDKMVKYTMLAGERALDAYAYEEALGHFQRGLLAKGVDAEAATPLPDADAAALLFGLARTQAATLRRHNLDVAFASLSRAFDFYAETNEVTLAITVAEFPMQTIPGHQLAAKLVGRALRLIPPDSPEAGRLLANYILVMGM
;
A
#
# COMPACT_ATOMS: atom_id res chain seq x y z
N MET A 1 -19.51 19.93 -21.66
CA MET A 1 -19.17 19.74 -20.24
C MET A 1 -19.45 21.01 -19.43
N LEU A 2 -18.92 22.18 -19.80
CA LEU A 2 -19.14 23.46 -19.08
C LEU A 2 -20.65 23.80 -18.90
N ARG A 3 -21.44 23.68 -19.95
CA ARG A 3 -22.89 23.95 -19.89
C ARG A 3 -23.64 23.10 -18.84
N ALA A 4 -23.26 21.84 -18.65
CA ALA A 4 -23.87 20.98 -17.63
C ALA A 4 -23.48 21.41 -16.19
N ILE A 5 -22.27 21.94 -16.03
CA ILE A 5 -21.81 22.53 -14.75
C ILE A 5 -22.59 23.80 -14.47
N ASP A 6 -22.75 24.70 -15.45
CA ASP A 6 -23.50 25.92 -15.32
C ASP A 6 -24.98 25.67 -14.98
N GLU A 7 -25.59 24.66 -15.62
CA GLU A 7 -26.95 24.21 -15.32
C GLU A 7 -27.08 23.64 -13.90
N ALA A 8 -26.08 22.90 -13.42
CA ALA A 8 -26.05 22.33 -12.08
C ALA A 8 -25.83 23.40 -10.99
N LEU A 9 -24.97 24.40 -11.28
CA LEU A 9 -24.81 25.58 -10.41
C LEU A 9 -26.10 26.37 -10.30
N ALA A 10 -26.78 26.68 -11.43
CA ALA A 10 -28.03 27.39 -11.47
C ALA A 10 -29.16 26.65 -10.72
N ALA A 11 -29.13 25.33 -10.71
CA ALA A 11 -30.05 24.46 -9.98
C ALA A 11 -29.67 24.24 -8.50
N HIS A 12 -28.59 24.85 -8.01
CA HIS A 12 -28.04 24.65 -6.67
C HIS A 12 -27.70 23.20 -6.33
N LEU A 13 -27.42 22.38 -7.34
CA LEU A 13 -27.01 20.99 -7.16
C LEU A 13 -25.53 20.88 -6.79
N ILE A 14 -24.72 21.82 -7.29
CA ILE A 14 -23.30 21.99 -6.94
C ILE A 14 -23.06 23.41 -6.45
N GLN A 15 -22.00 23.58 -5.66
CA GLN A 15 -21.54 24.88 -5.16
C GLN A 15 -20.04 24.99 -5.46
N GLU A 16 -19.60 26.18 -5.89
CA GLU A 16 -18.18 26.47 -6.06
C GLU A 16 -17.54 26.88 -4.74
N ILE A 17 -16.30 26.41 -4.51
CA ILE A 17 -15.45 26.90 -3.43
C ILE A 17 -14.68 28.11 -3.97
N PRO A 18 -14.93 29.34 -3.48
CA PRO A 18 -14.39 30.57 -4.10
C PRO A 18 -12.85 30.64 -4.16
N VAL A 19 -12.15 29.87 -3.34
CA VAL A 19 -10.68 29.93 -3.20
C VAL A 19 -9.93 28.91 -4.06
N GLN A 20 -10.59 27.83 -4.52
CA GLN A 20 -9.91 26.69 -5.17
C GLN A 20 -10.43 26.38 -6.58
N GLY A 21 -11.49 27.04 -7.05
CA GLY A 21 -12.13 26.71 -8.34
C GLY A 21 -12.75 25.30 -8.38
N GLU A 22 -12.94 24.69 -7.22
CA GLU A 22 -13.55 23.38 -7.08
C GLU A 22 -15.06 23.51 -6.89
N ALA A 23 -15.81 22.52 -7.40
CA ALA A 23 -17.26 22.44 -7.21
C ALA A 23 -17.60 21.15 -6.45
N TYR A 24 -18.44 21.25 -5.44
CA TYR A 24 -18.93 20.09 -4.69
C TYR A 24 -20.46 19.99 -4.73
N LEU A 25 -20.97 18.78 -4.58
CA LEU A 25 -22.41 18.54 -4.51
C LEU A 25 -22.95 19.04 -3.17
N SER A 26 -23.95 19.93 -3.24
CA SER A 26 -24.53 20.63 -2.08
C SER A 26 -25.17 19.70 -1.04
N HIS A 27 -25.58 18.49 -1.44
CA HIS A 27 -26.27 17.53 -0.56
C HIS A 27 -25.82 16.09 -0.83
N ALA A 28 -25.46 15.37 0.23
CA ALA A 28 -25.05 13.96 0.16
C ALA A 28 -26.09 13.05 -0.51
N ILE A 29 -27.40 13.35 -0.31
CA ILE A 29 -28.51 12.61 -0.93
C ILE A 29 -28.48 12.74 -2.46
N ILE A 30 -28.17 13.93 -2.98
CA ILE A 30 -28.05 14.15 -4.42
C ILE A 30 -26.89 13.36 -4.98
N GLN A 31 -25.75 13.39 -4.28
CA GLN A 31 -24.58 12.61 -4.65
C GLN A 31 -24.86 11.10 -4.71
N GLN A 32 -25.55 10.59 -3.68
CA GLN A 32 -25.95 9.19 -3.63
C GLN A 32 -26.91 8.83 -4.77
N THR A 33 -27.96 9.63 -4.98
CA THR A 33 -28.95 9.41 -6.06
C THR A 33 -28.30 9.41 -7.44
N LEU A 34 -27.35 10.32 -7.69
CA LEU A 34 -26.61 10.35 -8.96
C LEU A 34 -25.73 9.13 -9.13
N ARG A 35 -25.05 8.67 -8.07
CA ARG A 35 -24.25 7.43 -8.09
C ARG A 35 -25.12 6.20 -8.39
N GLU A 36 -26.30 6.09 -7.75
CA GLU A 36 -27.22 4.96 -7.93
C GLU A 36 -27.84 4.92 -9.35
N ARG A 37 -27.97 6.08 -10.02
CA ARG A 37 -28.45 6.16 -11.41
C ARG A 37 -27.39 5.78 -12.44
N LEU A 38 -26.11 5.73 -12.08
CA LEU A 38 -25.07 5.27 -12.98
C LEU A 38 -25.05 3.76 -13.03
N SER A 39 -25.11 3.19 -14.25
CA SER A 39 -24.83 1.75 -14.41
C SER A 39 -23.39 1.45 -13.95
N ASN A 40 -23.15 0.27 -13.43
CA ASN A 40 -21.81 -0.14 -12.96
C ASN A 40 -20.75 0.08 -14.05
N SER A 41 -21.03 -0.31 -15.28
CA SER A 41 -20.11 -0.11 -16.42
C SER A 41 -19.81 1.36 -16.72
N ARG A 42 -20.77 2.27 -16.48
CA ARG A 42 -20.55 3.71 -16.68
C ARG A 42 -19.71 4.29 -15.54
N ARG A 43 -19.99 3.88 -14.29
CA ARG A 43 -19.22 4.28 -13.11
C ARG A 43 -17.75 3.87 -13.26
N VAL A 44 -17.48 2.61 -13.57
CA VAL A 44 -16.14 2.08 -13.83
C VAL A 44 -15.38 2.92 -14.85
N ARG A 45 -15.99 3.16 -16.05
CA ARG A 45 -15.36 3.99 -17.08
C ARG A 45 -15.09 5.43 -16.65
N LEU A 46 -15.95 6.01 -15.82
CA LEU A 46 -15.73 7.34 -15.28
C LEU A 46 -14.53 7.34 -14.32
N HIS A 47 -14.42 6.35 -13.44
CA HIS A 47 -13.29 6.25 -12.52
C HIS A 47 -11.96 6.04 -13.26
N VAL A 48 -11.91 5.20 -14.31
CA VAL A 48 -10.73 5.11 -15.20
C VAL A 48 -10.34 6.48 -15.74
N LYS A 49 -11.30 7.18 -16.34
CA LYS A 49 -11.04 8.48 -16.96
C LYS A 49 -10.61 9.54 -15.95
N ILE A 50 -11.23 9.56 -14.76
CA ILE A 50 -10.84 10.48 -13.69
C ILE A 50 -9.42 10.18 -13.24
N GLY A 51 -9.10 8.91 -12.92
CA GLY A 51 -7.77 8.51 -12.49
C GLY A 51 -6.68 8.87 -13.50
N GLU A 52 -6.91 8.60 -14.80
CA GLU A 52 -5.96 8.95 -15.86
C GLU A 52 -5.81 10.47 -16.06
N THR A 53 -6.90 11.22 -15.89
CA THR A 53 -6.86 12.68 -15.98
C THR A 53 -6.10 13.28 -14.81
N LEU A 54 -6.38 12.82 -13.58
CA LEU A 54 -5.69 13.27 -12.37
C LEU A 54 -4.21 12.89 -12.41
N GLU A 55 -3.87 11.68 -12.83
CA GLU A 55 -2.47 11.26 -12.97
C GLU A 55 -1.70 12.17 -13.95
N THR A 56 -2.34 12.53 -15.06
CA THR A 56 -1.76 13.47 -16.03
C THR A 56 -1.65 14.88 -15.47
N PHE A 57 -2.66 15.33 -14.72
CA PHE A 57 -2.70 16.66 -14.10
C PHE A 57 -1.63 16.82 -13.02
N TYR A 58 -1.45 15.81 -12.17
CA TYR A 58 -0.44 15.83 -11.11
C TYR A 58 0.97 15.57 -11.63
N GLY A 59 1.13 14.86 -12.76
CA GLY A 59 2.44 14.58 -13.36
C GLY A 59 3.41 13.96 -12.35
N ASP A 60 4.55 14.60 -12.14
CA ASP A 60 5.58 14.13 -11.20
C ASP A 60 5.14 14.15 -9.73
N GLN A 61 4.11 14.93 -9.40
CA GLN A 61 3.52 14.99 -8.06
C GLN A 61 2.41 13.94 -7.82
N SER A 62 2.16 13.05 -8.78
CA SER A 62 1.14 11.99 -8.66
C SER A 62 1.31 11.09 -7.42
N GLY A 63 2.55 10.94 -6.94
CA GLY A 63 2.84 10.26 -5.69
C GLY A 63 2.23 10.96 -4.46
N ASP A 64 2.15 12.30 -4.45
CA ASP A 64 1.56 13.07 -3.36
C ASP A 64 0.05 12.88 -3.26
N HIS A 65 -0.58 12.51 -4.36
CA HIS A 65 -2.00 12.21 -4.49
C HIS A 65 -2.30 10.71 -4.65
N ALA A 66 -1.39 9.86 -4.15
CA ALA A 66 -1.48 8.41 -4.34
C ALA A 66 -2.78 7.81 -3.79
N ALA A 67 -3.29 8.28 -2.65
CA ALA A 67 -4.52 7.78 -2.04
C ALA A 67 -5.75 8.05 -2.92
N GLU A 68 -5.85 9.25 -3.51
CA GLU A 68 -6.91 9.62 -4.43
C GLU A 68 -6.85 8.79 -5.72
N LEU A 69 -5.65 8.65 -6.31
CA LEU A 69 -5.44 7.85 -7.50
C LEU A 69 -5.73 6.35 -7.23
N ALA A 70 -5.28 5.84 -6.08
CA ALA A 70 -5.60 4.47 -5.65
C ALA A 70 -7.11 4.24 -5.54
N TYR A 71 -7.85 5.19 -4.98
CA TYR A 71 -9.31 5.11 -4.91
C TYR A 71 -9.94 5.01 -6.30
N HIS A 72 -9.58 5.88 -7.23
CA HIS A 72 -10.17 5.88 -8.57
C HIS A 72 -9.80 4.62 -9.36
N PHE A 73 -8.57 4.14 -9.29
CA PHE A 73 -8.17 2.90 -9.97
C PHE A 73 -8.77 1.66 -9.32
N ALA A 74 -9.02 1.65 -8.01
CA ALA A 74 -9.73 0.56 -7.34
C ALA A 74 -11.22 0.49 -7.76
N GLU A 75 -11.91 1.62 -7.83
CA GLU A 75 -13.30 1.69 -8.33
C GLU A 75 -13.42 1.32 -9.82
N ALA A 76 -12.30 1.34 -10.54
CA ALA A 76 -12.17 0.97 -11.94
C ALA A 76 -11.85 -0.51 -12.19
N GLU A 77 -11.67 -1.31 -11.15
CA GLU A 77 -11.13 -2.69 -11.18
C GLU A 77 -11.73 -3.62 -12.25
N PRO A 78 -13.06 -3.69 -12.51
CA PRO A 78 -13.61 -4.65 -13.47
C PRO A 78 -13.15 -4.47 -14.95
N VAL A 79 -12.62 -3.30 -15.31
CA VAL A 79 -12.18 -2.97 -16.69
C VAL A 79 -10.81 -2.31 -16.68
N GLY A 80 -10.24 -2.19 -15.47
CA GLY A 80 -9.24 -1.21 -15.15
C GLY A 80 -7.81 -1.56 -15.51
N ARG A 81 -6.97 -0.83 -14.86
CA ARG A 81 -5.52 -0.84 -14.93
C ARG A 81 -5.01 -1.43 -13.62
N PRO A 82 -4.96 -2.77 -13.45
CA PRO A 82 -4.49 -3.39 -12.21
C PRO A 82 -3.06 -2.95 -11.86
N ASP A 83 -2.23 -2.70 -12.87
CA ASP A 83 -0.89 -2.12 -12.73
C ASP A 83 -0.91 -0.77 -11.99
N LYS A 84 -1.79 0.14 -12.40
CA LYS A 84 -1.92 1.47 -11.75
C LYS A 84 -2.54 1.36 -10.36
N MET A 85 -3.55 0.52 -10.19
CA MET A 85 -4.12 0.26 -8.88
C MET A 85 -3.06 -0.23 -7.89
N VAL A 86 -2.27 -1.23 -8.26
CA VAL A 86 -1.19 -1.77 -7.44
C VAL A 86 -0.15 -0.70 -7.13
N LYS A 87 0.31 0.06 -8.16
CA LYS A 87 1.26 1.16 -7.98
C LYS A 87 0.78 2.17 -6.95
N TYR A 88 -0.44 2.68 -7.10
CA TYR A 88 -0.93 3.76 -6.23
C TYR A 88 -1.38 3.27 -4.86
N THR A 89 -1.87 2.05 -4.71
CA THR A 89 -2.14 1.47 -3.38
C THR A 89 -0.84 1.26 -2.61
N MET A 90 0.24 0.85 -3.26
CA MET A 90 1.57 0.73 -2.65
C MET A 90 2.09 2.10 -2.19
N LEU A 91 2.08 3.11 -3.06
CA LEU A 91 2.51 4.46 -2.72
C LEU A 91 1.66 5.08 -1.60
N ALA A 92 0.34 4.90 -1.63
CA ALA A 92 -0.56 5.39 -0.59
C ALA A 92 -0.30 4.69 0.75
N GLY A 93 -0.06 3.38 0.71
CA GLY A 93 0.29 2.60 1.90
C GLY A 93 1.60 3.06 2.54
N GLU A 94 2.64 3.31 1.74
CA GLU A 94 3.92 3.84 2.23
C GLU A 94 3.75 5.22 2.87
N ARG A 95 3.03 6.13 2.22
CA ARG A 95 2.78 7.47 2.79
C ARG A 95 1.97 7.42 4.08
N ALA A 96 0.99 6.54 4.14
CA ALA A 96 0.19 6.34 5.36
C ALA A 96 1.07 5.79 6.50
N LEU A 97 1.99 4.86 6.21
CA LEU A 97 2.98 4.40 7.19
C LEU A 97 3.88 5.53 7.69
N ASP A 98 4.42 6.34 6.78
CA ASP A 98 5.28 7.49 7.13
C ASP A 98 4.54 8.53 7.98
N ALA A 99 3.21 8.66 7.75
CA ALA A 99 2.33 9.53 8.54
C ALA A 99 1.78 8.86 9.82
N TYR A 100 2.20 7.64 10.14
CA TYR A 100 1.68 6.83 11.26
C TYR A 100 0.17 6.55 11.18
N ALA A 101 -0.44 6.67 10.00
CA ALA A 101 -1.84 6.36 9.73
C ALA A 101 -2.01 4.85 9.44
N TYR A 102 -1.76 4.03 10.45
CA TYR A 102 -1.63 2.57 10.29
C TYR A 102 -2.88 1.88 9.76
N GLU A 103 -4.08 2.32 10.13
CA GLU A 103 -5.33 1.73 9.62
C GLU A 103 -5.49 1.98 8.11
N GLU A 104 -5.12 3.17 7.64
CA GLU A 104 -5.11 3.52 6.22
C GLU A 104 -4.06 2.71 5.47
N ALA A 105 -2.84 2.62 6.01
CA ALA A 105 -1.76 1.82 5.43
C ALA A 105 -2.17 0.35 5.29
N LEU A 106 -2.77 -0.23 6.34
CA LEU A 106 -3.30 -1.59 6.33
C LEU A 106 -4.29 -1.79 5.17
N GLY A 107 -5.27 -0.88 5.06
CA GLY A 107 -6.28 -0.94 4.01
C GLY A 107 -5.70 -0.81 2.59
N HIS A 108 -4.66 -0.01 2.40
CA HIS A 108 -3.99 0.12 1.11
C HIS A 108 -3.21 -1.15 0.74
N PHE A 109 -2.36 -1.67 1.62
CA PHE A 109 -1.59 -2.88 1.33
C PHE A 109 -2.47 -4.11 1.11
N GLN A 110 -3.53 -4.29 1.92
CA GLN A 110 -4.49 -5.37 1.73
C GLN A 110 -5.19 -5.30 0.37
N ARG A 111 -5.62 -4.11 -0.07
CA ARG A 111 -6.22 -3.92 -1.39
C ARG A 111 -5.25 -4.23 -2.52
N GLY A 112 -3.99 -3.81 -2.40
CA GLY A 112 -2.96 -4.12 -3.38
C GLY A 112 -2.71 -5.62 -3.49
N LEU A 113 -2.61 -6.34 -2.36
CA LEU A 113 -2.44 -7.80 -2.34
C LEU A 113 -3.65 -8.53 -2.94
N LEU A 114 -4.86 -8.08 -2.61
CA LEU A 114 -6.08 -8.64 -3.20
C LEU A 114 -6.09 -8.47 -4.73
N ALA A 115 -5.70 -7.30 -5.25
CA ALA A 115 -5.59 -7.06 -6.69
C ALA A 115 -4.55 -7.96 -7.37
N LYS A 116 -3.51 -8.38 -6.64
CA LYS A 116 -2.51 -9.37 -7.11
C LYS A 116 -2.98 -10.83 -6.91
N GLY A 117 -4.17 -11.05 -6.35
CA GLY A 117 -4.66 -12.39 -6.03
C GLY A 117 -3.85 -13.07 -4.92
N VAL A 118 -3.19 -12.29 -4.06
CA VAL A 118 -2.35 -12.80 -2.98
C VAL A 118 -3.12 -12.80 -1.67
N ASP A 119 -3.26 -13.98 -1.09
CA ASP A 119 -3.69 -14.14 0.29
C ASP A 119 -2.48 -13.91 1.21
N ALA A 120 -2.59 -12.91 2.09
CA ALA A 120 -1.54 -12.55 3.02
C ALA A 120 -1.25 -13.66 4.06
N GLU A 121 -2.27 -14.47 4.40
CA GLU A 121 -2.17 -15.54 5.41
C GLU A 121 -1.76 -16.89 4.80
N ALA A 122 -1.93 -17.08 3.48
CA ALA A 122 -1.56 -18.32 2.83
C ALA A 122 -0.04 -18.45 2.66
N ALA A 123 0.48 -19.66 2.81
CA ALA A 123 1.90 -19.96 2.59
C ALA A 123 2.26 -20.18 1.10
N THR A 124 1.55 -19.50 0.19
CA THR A 124 1.80 -19.62 -1.26
C THR A 124 2.96 -18.73 -1.70
N PRO A 125 3.74 -19.13 -2.72
CA PRO A 125 4.76 -18.28 -3.31
C PRO A 125 4.17 -16.96 -3.84
N LEU A 126 4.95 -15.88 -3.74
CA LEU A 126 4.55 -14.58 -4.26
C LEU A 126 4.76 -14.54 -5.79
N PRO A 127 3.82 -13.94 -6.55
CA PRO A 127 3.88 -13.95 -8.01
C PRO A 127 4.95 -13.02 -8.58
N ASP A 128 5.26 -11.92 -7.90
CA ASP A 128 6.18 -10.90 -8.39
C ASP A 128 6.67 -9.95 -7.28
N ALA A 129 7.55 -9.01 -7.65
CA ALA A 129 8.17 -8.05 -6.75
C ALA A 129 7.17 -7.07 -6.13
N ASP A 130 6.11 -6.67 -6.85
CA ASP A 130 5.07 -5.79 -6.30
C ASP A 130 4.33 -6.48 -5.14
N ALA A 131 4.01 -7.76 -5.30
CA ALA A 131 3.37 -8.55 -4.25
C ALA A 131 4.28 -8.68 -3.02
N ALA A 132 5.59 -8.85 -3.22
CA ALA A 132 6.56 -8.89 -2.13
C ALA A 132 6.67 -7.53 -1.42
N ALA A 133 6.69 -6.42 -2.16
CA ALA A 133 6.71 -5.08 -1.60
C ALA A 133 5.43 -4.77 -0.81
N LEU A 134 4.26 -5.09 -1.36
CA LEU A 134 2.98 -4.94 -0.67
C LEU A 134 2.91 -5.77 0.62
N LEU A 135 3.40 -7.01 0.58
CA LEU A 135 3.42 -7.88 1.76
C LEU A 135 4.41 -7.39 2.81
N PHE A 136 5.54 -6.83 2.42
CA PHE A 136 6.48 -6.17 3.33
C PHE A 136 5.85 -4.93 3.98
N GLY A 137 5.14 -4.08 3.22
CA GLY A 137 4.39 -2.94 3.75
C GLY A 137 3.31 -3.38 4.75
N LEU A 138 2.55 -4.43 4.42
CA LEU A 138 1.57 -5.02 5.33
C LEU A 138 2.23 -5.50 6.62
N ALA A 139 3.35 -6.21 6.55
CA ALA A 139 4.07 -6.72 7.71
C ALA A 139 4.55 -5.60 8.64
N ARG A 140 5.06 -4.49 8.07
CA ARG A 140 5.45 -3.29 8.85
C ARG A 140 4.26 -2.67 9.58
N THR A 141 3.13 -2.58 8.90
CA THR A 141 1.88 -2.06 9.49
C THR A 141 1.39 -2.98 10.61
N GLN A 142 1.39 -4.29 10.39
CA GLN A 142 1.03 -5.30 11.40
C GLN A 142 1.96 -5.25 12.61
N ALA A 143 3.26 -5.07 12.40
CA ALA A 143 4.23 -4.95 13.48
C ALA A 143 3.96 -3.73 14.38
N ALA A 144 3.42 -2.64 13.81
CA ALA A 144 3.08 -1.43 14.55
C ALA A 144 1.73 -1.51 15.29
N THR A 145 0.80 -2.34 14.82
CA THR A 145 -0.60 -2.35 15.30
C THR A 145 -0.99 -3.59 16.09
N LEU A 146 -0.38 -4.74 15.78
CA LEU A 146 -0.73 -5.99 16.41
C LEU A 146 -0.21 -6.07 17.86
N ARG A 147 -0.99 -6.75 18.69
CA ARG A 147 -0.54 -7.10 20.04
C ARG A 147 0.62 -8.10 19.96
N ARG A 148 1.50 -8.08 20.95
CA ARG A 148 2.71 -8.91 20.99
C ARG A 148 2.49 -10.40 20.73
N HIS A 149 1.36 -10.96 21.16
CA HIS A 149 1.04 -12.38 20.97
C HIS A 149 0.60 -12.74 19.54
N ASN A 150 0.36 -11.75 18.67
CA ASN A 150 -0.04 -11.94 17.26
C ASN A 150 1.08 -11.49 16.29
N LEU A 151 2.28 -11.19 16.79
CA LEU A 151 3.39 -10.75 15.93
C LEU A 151 3.92 -11.85 15.00
N ASP A 152 3.60 -13.09 15.25
CA ASP A 152 3.87 -14.22 14.36
C ASP A 152 3.25 -14.03 12.96
N VAL A 153 2.10 -13.39 12.86
CA VAL A 153 1.47 -13.02 11.58
C VAL A 153 2.35 -12.05 10.79
N ALA A 154 2.85 -10.98 11.44
CA ALA A 154 3.76 -10.04 10.81
C ALA A 154 5.08 -10.71 10.40
N PHE A 155 5.61 -11.62 11.24
CA PHE A 155 6.81 -12.39 10.90
C PHE A 155 6.62 -13.34 9.73
N ALA A 156 5.46 -13.97 9.60
CA ALA A 156 5.14 -14.81 8.45
C ALA A 156 5.15 -13.98 7.15
N SER A 157 4.54 -12.80 7.17
CA SER A 157 4.54 -11.87 6.04
C SER A 157 5.95 -11.39 5.69
N LEU A 158 6.78 -11.01 6.71
CA LEU A 158 8.19 -10.63 6.50
C LEU A 158 9.00 -11.78 5.90
N SER A 159 8.84 -12.99 6.43
CA SER A 159 9.58 -14.15 5.92
C SER A 159 9.27 -14.45 4.46
N ARG A 160 7.98 -14.35 4.07
CA ARG A 160 7.56 -14.57 2.67
C ARG A 160 8.14 -13.51 1.73
N ALA A 161 8.11 -12.23 2.14
CA ALA A 161 8.72 -11.15 1.34
C ALA A 161 10.23 -11.34 1.21
N PHE A 162 10.91 -11.70 2.30
CA PHE A 162 12.32 -12.03 2.31
C PHE A 162 12.64 -13.22 1.38
N ASP A 163 11.85 -14.30 1.47
CA ASP A 163 12.04 -15.50 0.64
C ASP A 163 11.98 -15.16 -0.84
N PHE A 164 10.97 -14.39 -1.26
CA PHE A 164 10.84 -13.93 -2.63
C PHE A 164 12.11 -13.18 -3.10
N TYR A 165 12.55 -12.18 -2.34
CA TYR A 165 13.73 -11.40 -2.72
C TYR A 165 15.03 -12.20 -2.70
N ALA A 166 15.16 -13.13 -1.77
CA ALA A 166 16.33 -14.02 -1.73
C ALA A 166 16.35 -15.00 -2.92
N GLU A 167 15.20 -15.57 -3.30
CA GLU A 167 15.07 -16.50 -4.43
C GLU A 167 15.24 -15.81 -5.79
N THR A 168 14.82 -14.55 -5.90
CA THR A 168 15.01 -13.74 -7.12
C THR A 168 16.36 -13.03 -7.19
N ASN A 169 17.25 -13.27 -6.21
CA ASN A 169 18.57 -12.65 -6.11
C ASN A 169 18.55 -11.11 -5.92
N GLU A 170 17.45 -10.58 -5.41
CA GLU A 170 17.30 -9.18 -5.03
C GLU A 170 17.85 -8.96 -3.60
N VAL A 171 19.17 -9.20 -3.45
CA VAL A 171 19.82 -9.26 -2.12
C VAL A 171 19.60 -7.99 -1.31
N THR A 172 19.70 -6.82 -1.92
CA THR A 172 19.49 -5.53 -1.22
C THR A 172 18.10 -5.43 -0.59
N LEU A 173 17.06 -5.85 -1.31
CA LEU A 173 15.68 -5.85 -0.81
C LEU A 173 15.48 -6.91 0.28
N ALA A 174 16.07 -8.09 0.13
CA ALA A 174 16.06 -9.12 1.17
C ALA A 174 16.68 -8.61 2.48
N ILE A 175 17.82 -7.90 2.39
CA ILE A 175 18.47 -7.31 3.56
C ILE A 175 17.59 -6.22 4.18
N THR A 176 16.98 -5.35 3.37
CA THR A 176 16.05 -4.32 3.85
C THR A 176 14.90 -4.93 4.66
N VAL A 177 14.33 -6.05 4.20
CA VAL A 177 13.28 -6.76 4.93
C VAL A 177 13.81 -7.31 6.26
N ALA A 178 15.03 -7.89 6.27
CA ALA A 178 15.63 -8.47 7.46
C ALA A 178 16.13 -7.43 8.48
N GLU A 179 16.47 -6.22 8.03
CA GLU A 179 16.85 -5.07 8.87
C GLU A 179 15.65 -4.41 9.55
N PHE A 180 14.42 -4.73 9.14
CA PHE A 180 13.24 -4.09 9.73
C PHE A 180 13.16 -4.38 11.24
N PRO A 181 13.16 -3.32 12.09
CA PRO A 181 13.23 -3.46 13.54
C PRO A 181 11.88 -3.92 14.10
N MET A 182 11.68 -5.21 14.21
CA MET A 182 10.53 -5.76 14.93
C MET A 182 10.74 -5.59 16.43
N GLN A 183 9.80 -4.93 17.12
CA GLN A 183 9.75 -4.90 18.57
C GLN A 183 9.37 -6.29 19.08
N THR A 184 10.35 -7.14 19.27
CA THR A 184 10.15 -8.51 19.73
C THR A 184 10.27 -8.63 21.23
N ILE A 185 9.62 -9.65 21.79
CA ILE A 185 9.94 -10.14 23.11
C ILE A 185 11.37 -10.70 23.06
N PRO A 186 12.26 -10.40 24.03
CA PRO A 186 13.60 -10.99 24.08
C PRO A 186 13.55 -12.51 23.89
N GLY A 187 14.40 -13.04 23.01
CA GLY A 187 14.45 -14.46 22.68
C GLY A 187 13.55 -14.93 21.53
N HIS A 188 12.97 -14.01 20.74
CA HIS A 188 12.09 -14.40 19.63
C HIS A 188 12.85 -15.08 18.50
N GLN A 189 12.70 -16.41 18.41
CA GLN A 189 13.47 -17.26 17.47
C GLN A 189 13.22 -16.92 15.98
N LEU A 190 12.05 -16.38 15.63
CA LEU A 190 11.72 -16.05 14.22
C LEU A 190 12.57 -14.90 13.68
N ALA A 191 12.77 -13.84 14.47
CA ALA A 191 13.66 -12.74 14.08
C ALA A 191 15.11 -13.22 13.92
N ALA A 192 15.59 -14.01 14.89
CA ALA A 192 16.92 -14.60 14.84
C ALA A 192 17.14 -15.47 13.59
N LYS A 193 16.13 -16.27 13.22
CA LYS A 193 16.19 -17.10 12.00
C LYS A 193 16.23 -16.23 10.74
N LEU A 194 15.44 -15.16 10.67
CA LEU A 194 15.42 -14.27 9.51
C LEU A 194 16.77 -13.58 9.33
N VAL A 195 17.32 -12.98 10.40
CA VAL A 195 18.64 -12.36 10.38
C VAL A 195 19.74 -13.37 10.02
N GLY A 196 19.72 -14.58 10.61
CA GLY A 196 20.68 -15.63 10.28
C GLY A 196 20.62 -16.09 8.81
N ARG A 197 19.47 -16.00 8.17
CA ARG A 197 19.31 -16.27 6.73
C ARG A 197 19.88 -15.11 5.90
N ALA A 198 19.61 -13.88 6.29
CA ALA A 198 20.10 -12.67 5.62
C ALA A 198 21.64 -12.60 5.64
N LEU A 199 22.27 -12.92 6.78
CA LEU A 199 23.72 -12.94 6.92
C LEU A 199 24.42 -13.94 5.98
N ARG A 200 23.72 -14.98 5.49
CA ARG A 200 24.27 -15.92 4.50
C ARG A 200 24.27 -15.38 3.07
N LEU A 201 23.57 -14.29 2.80
CA LEU A 201 23.45 -13.67 1.48
C LEU A 201 24.53 -12.62 1.22
N ILE A 202 25.29 -12.21 2.26
CA ILE A 202 26.21 -11.07 2.19
C ILE A 202 27.58 -11.43 2.81
N PRO A 203 28.65 -10.72 2.44
CA PRO A 203 29.95 -10.88 3.06
C PRO A 203 29.90 -10.56 4.57
N PRO A 204 30.58 -11.35 5.43
CA PRO A 204 30.50 -11.19 6.88
C PRO A 204 31.13 -9.88 7.39
N ASP A 205 31.99 -9.25 6.61
CA ASP A 205 32.67 -7.98 6.90
C ASP A 205 32.00 -6.77 6.24
N SER A 206 30.83 -6.96 5.62
CA SER A 206 30.07 -5.88 5.00
C SER A 206 29.39 -4.96 6.04
N PRO A 207 29.14 -3.69 5.71
CA PRO A 207 28.38 -2.77 6.58
C PRO A 207 26.98 -3.31 6.90
N GLU A 208 26.34 -3.97 5.95
CA GLU A 208 25.03 -4.63 6.08
C GLU A 208 25.06 -5.72 7.15
N ALA A 209 26.10 -6.57 7.16
CA ALA A 209 26.28 -7.59 8.19
C ALA A 209 26.41 -6.95 9.58
N GLY A 210 27.13 -5.84 9.69
CA GLY A 210 27.24 -5.08 10.94
C GLY A 210 25.89 -4.57 11.44
N ARG A 211 25.06 -4.01 10.56
CA ARG A 211 23.70 -3.53 10.92
C ARG A 211 22.78 -4.67 11.34
N LEU A 212 22.77 -5.77 10.59
CA LEU A 212 21.97 -6.97 10.92
C LEU A 212 22.36 -7.55 12.27
N LEU A 213 23.67 -7.64 12.58
CA LEU A 213 24.16 -8.13 13.86
C LEU A 213 23.79 -7.20 15.01
N ALA A 214 23.85 -5.88 14.82
CA ALA A 214 23.41 -4.91 15.80
C ALA A 214 21.91 -5.06 16.12
N ASN A 215 21.07 -5.20 15.09
CA ASN A 215 19.64 -5.46 15.25
C ASN A 215 19.38 -6.80 15.94
N TYR A 216 20.16 -7.83 15.61
CA TYR A 216 20.06 -9.14 16.24
C TYR A 216 20.33 -9.09 17.74
N ILE A 217 21.38 -8.36 18.17
CA ILE A 217 21.73 -8.18 19.58
C ILE A 217 20.60 -7.47 20.32
N LEU A 218 20.02 -6.40 19.73
CA LEU A 218 18.90 -5.68 20.33
C LEU A 218 17.66 -6.58 20.51
N VAL A 219 17.38 -7.44 19.52
CA VAL A 219 16.25 -8.37 19.56
C VAL A 219 16.46 -9.47 20.60
N MET A 220 17.68 -9.96 20.74
CA MET A 220 18.00 -11.03 21.73
C MET A 220 18.08 -10.53 23.16
N GLY A 221 18.14 -9.21 23.39
CA GLY A 221 18.17 -8.62 24.72
C GLY A 221 19.49 -8.83 25.47
N MET A 222 20.60 -8.95 24.70
CA MET A 222 21.96 -9.05 25.24
C MET A 222 22.55 -7.66 25.54
#